data_ff2e31af9acbef81901534f72136e205
#
_entry.id   ff2e31af9acbef81901534f72136e205
#
_cell.length_a   1.000
_cell.length_b   1.000
_cell.length_c   1.000
_cell.angle_alpha   90.00
_cell.angle_beta   90.00
_cell.angle_gamma   90.00
#
_symmetry.space_group_name_H-M   'P 1'
#
loop_
_entity.id
_entity.type
_entity.pdbx_description
1 polymer ?
#
loop_
_entity_poly.entity_id
_entity_poly.type
_entity_poly.pdbx_seq_one_letter_code
_entity_poly.pdbx_strand_id
1 'polypeptide(L)'
;QAFGDPLRITKAKDRAWLQGVRQDPDARVITVAYMALIESSKVEIQPGSFSKGAVWLPIGEIPELAFDHNEISEGALMALREKVQIQPIAFELLPEKFTMSDLQALYETILQRDLDKRNFRRKMLNSGVIAALPEKQHGVSNKPARYYVFNRNLFETGPMGFVNLKM
;
A
#
# COMPACT_ATOMS: atom_id res chain seq x y z
N GLN A 1 3.64 -16.23 0.89
CA GLN A 1 2.76 -16.93 1.83
C GLN A 1 1.81 -17.80 1.02
N ALA A 2 1.65 -19.09 1.40
CA ALA A 2 0.71 -19.97 0.72
C ALA A 2 -0.66 -19.87 1.40
N PHE A 3 -1.63 -19.36 0.66
CA PHE A 3 -3.03 -19.38 1.05
C PHE A 3 -3.69 -20.63 0.46
N GLY A 4 -4.73 -21.12 1.09
CA GLY A 4 -5.54 -22.19 0.51
C GLY A 4 -5.49 -23.52 1.25
N ASP A 5 -5.14 -23.51 2.54
CA ASP A 5 -5.31 -24.69 3.39
C ASP A 5 -6.79 -25.10 3.42
N PRO A 6 -7.16 -26.38 3.22
CA PRO A 6 -8.53 -26.86 3.39
C PRO A 6 -9.15 -26.52 4.74
N LEU A 7 -8.34 -26.49 5.81
CA LEU A 7 -8.77 -26.15 7.16
C LEU A 7 -9.08 -24.66 7.37
N ARG A 8 -8.73 -23.77 6.41
CA ARG A 8 -9.02 -22.32 6.48
C ARG A 8 -10.51 -22.00 6.46
N ILE A 9 -11.35 -22.92 6.00
CA ILE A 9 -12.79 -22.71 5.88
C ILE A 9 -13.44 -23.02 7.23
N THR A 10 -13.37 -22.05 8.13
CA THR A 10 -13.91 -22.17 9.48
C THR A 10 -15.40 -21.78 9.58
N LYS A 11 -15.87 -20.95 8.64
CA LYS A 11 -17.23 -20.41 8.65
C LYS A 11 -18.21 -21.39 7.98
N ALA A 12 -19.28 -21.73 8.68
CA ALA A 12 -20.31 -22.64 8.15
C ALA A 12 -20.95 -22.15 6.84
N LYS A 13 -21.15 -20.82 6.71
CA LYS A 13 -21.69 -20.22 5.49
C LYS A 13 -20.78 -20.41 4.27
N ASP A 14 -19.47 -20.29 4.45
CA ASP A 14 -18.50 -20.45 3.37
C ASP A 14 -18.38 -21.92 2.95
N ARG A 15 -18.44 -22.83 3.91
CA ARG A 15 -18.46 -24.27 3.64
C ARG A 15 -19.74 -24.67 2.89
N ALA A 16 -20.89 -24.20 3.32
CA ALA A 16 -22.17 -24.46 2.65
C ALA A 16 -22.17 -23.94 1.21
N TRP A 17 -21.61 -22.77 0.98
CA TRP A 17 -21.49 -22.21 -0.38
C TRP A 17 -20.57 -23.08 -1.26
N LEU A 18 -19.41 -23.50 -0.74
CA LEU A 18 -18.49 -24.38 -1.48
C LEU A 18 -19.13 -25.72 -1.84
N GLN A 19 -19.90 -26.32 -0.93
CA GLN A 19 -20.65 -27.55 -1.20
C GLN A 19 -21.65 -27.40 -2.35
N GLY A 20 -22.18 -26.19 -2.55
CA GLY A 20 -23.10 -25.91 -3.65
C GLY A 20 -22.43 -25.66 -5.02
N VAL A 21 -21.13 -25.30 -5.02
CA VAL A 21 -20.44 -24.86 -6.26
C VAL A 21 -19.24 -25.74 -6.65
N ARG A 22 -18.81 -26.67 -5.81
CA ARG A 22 -17.65 -27.54 -6.07
C ARG A 22 -18.02 -29.02 -5.87
N GLN A 23 -17.46 -29.87 -6.71
CA GLN A 23 -17.59 -31.32 -6.55
C GLN A 23 -16.87 -31.83 -5.31
N ASP A 24 -15.69 -31.25 -4.97
CA ASP A 24 -14.93 -31.51 -3.77
C ASP A 24 -14.68 -30.19 -3.00
N PRO A 25 -15.52 -29.90 -2.00
CA PRO A 25 -15.38 -28.70 -1.18
C PRO A 25 -14.11 -28.66 -0.34
N ASP A 26 -13.54 -29.81 -0.02
CA ASP A 26 -12.36 -29.97 0.83
C ASP A 26 -11.06 -30.02 0.00
N ALA A 27 -11.16 -29.96 -1.34
CA ALA A 27 -10.00 -29.90 -2.20
C ALA A 27 -9.13 -28.67 -1.91
N ARG A 28 -7.82 -28.89 -1.84
CA ARG A 28 -6.84 -27.84 -1.65
C ARG A 28 -6.86 -26.87 -2.84
N VAL A 29 -6.92 -25.59 -2.52
CA VAL A 29 -6.82 -24.50 -3.51
C VAL A 29 -5.58 -23.67 -3.20
N ILE A 30 -4.74 -23.45 -4.20
CA ILE A 30 -3.60 -22.55 -4.09
C ILE A 30 -4.02 -21.19 -4.66
N THR A 31 -3.92 -20.15 -3.84
CA THR A 31 -4.19 -18.77 -4.26
C THR A 31 -2.90 -17.99 -4.32
N VAL A 32 -2.66 -17.32 -5.45
CA VAL A 32 -1.57 -16.36 -5.59
C VAL A 32 -2.18 -14.96 -5.58
N ALA A 33 -1.88 -14.22 -4.51
CA ALA A 33 -2.35 -12.85 -4.35
C ALA A 33 -1.33 -11.86 -4.92
N TYR A 34 -1.80 -10.92 -5.72
CA TYR A 34 -1.03 -9.80 -6.25
C TYR A 34 -1.48 -8.50 -5.60
N MET A 35 -0.53 -7.63 -5.30
CA MET A 35 -0.78 -6.29 -4.78
C MET A 35 -0.25 -5.26 -5.76
N ALA A 36 -1.07 -4.26 -6.09
CA ALA A 36 -0.68 -3.10 -6.86
C ALA A 36 -0.99 -1.82 -6.06
N LEU A 37 -0.12 -0.82 -6.18
CA LEU A 37 -0.34 0.52 -5.66
C LEU A 37 -0.76 1.42 -6.81
N ILE A 38 -1.91 2.05 -6.68
CA ILE A 38 -2.47 2.94 -7.71
C ILE A 38 -3.08 4.17 -7.04
N GLU A 39 -3.08 5.28 -7.74
CA GLU A 39 -3.81 6.47 -7.32
C GLU A 39 -5.30 6.27 -7.63
N SER A 40 -6.11 6.18 -6.58
CA SER A 40 -7.54 5.85 -6.69
C SER A 40 -8.32 6.83 -7.56
N SER A 41 -7.92 8.12 -7.59
CA SER A 41 -8.55 9.15 -8.42
C SER A 41 -8.34 8.95 -9.93
N LYS A 42 -7.35 8.15 -10.33
CA LYS A 42 -7.02 7.88 -11.74
C LYS A 42 -7.64 6.60 -12.27
N VAL A 43 -8.32 5.85 -11.42
CA VAL A 43 -8.85 4.52 -11.79
C VAL A 43 -10.34 4.45 -11.51
N GLU A 44 -11.10 4.20 -12.55
CA GLU A 44 -12.49 3.81 -12.44
C GLU A 44 -12.55 2.29 -12.21
N ILE A 45 -13.10 1.90 -11.05
CA ILE A 45 -13.29 0.48 -10.76
C ILE A 45 -14.59 -0.03 -11.35
N GLN A 46 -14.52 -1.20 -11.99
CA GLN A 46 -15.68 -1.88 -12.52
C GLN A 46 -15.78 -3.29 -11.93
N PRO A 47 -16.98 -3.77 -11.60
CA PRO A 47 -17.13 -5.13 -11.13
C PRO A 47 -16.79 -6.12 -12.23
N GLY A 48 -16.09 -7.18 -11.89
CA GLY A 48 -15.86 -8.31 -12.79
C GLY A 48 -17.16 -9.06 -13.09
N SER A 49 -17.12 -9.96 -14.09
CA SER A 49 -18.29 -10.71 -14.58
C SER A 49 -19.04 -11.52 -13.51
N PHE A 50 -18.36 -11.85 -12.41
CA PHE A 50 -18.95 -12.61 -11.28
C PHE A 50 -19.25 -11.75 -10.06
N SER A 51 -19.07 -10.43 -10.15
CA SER A 51 -19.26 -9.49 -9.04
C SER A 51 -20.45 -8.59 -9.28
N LYS A 52 -21.26 -8.33 -8.25
CA LYS A 52 -22.39 -7.41 -8.33
C LYS A 52 -22.00 -5.95 -8.21
N GLY A 53 -20.82 -5.66 -7.68
CA GLY A 53 -20.29 -4.32 -7.50
C GLY A 53 -18.81 -4.32 -7.10
N ALA A 54 -18.19 -3.17 -7.21
CA ALA A 54 -16.84 -2.90 -6.72
C ALA A 54 -16.82 -1.54 -6.01
N VAL A 55 -16.13 -1.44 -4.89
CA VAL A 55 -16.05 -0.22 -4.09
C VAL A 55 -14.63 -0.03 -3.54
N TRP A 56 -14.23 1.23 -3.35
CA TRP A 56 -13.04 1.57 -2.59
C TRP A 56 -13.40 1.60 -1.11
N LEU A 57 -12.59 0.97 -0.28
CA LEU A 57 -12.74 0.97 1.17
C LEU A 57 -11.45 1.45 1.83
N PRO A 58 -11.54 2.27 2.88
CA PRO A 58 -10.41 2.50 3.76
C PRO A 58 -9.91 1.18 4.36
N ILE A 59 -8.61 1.01 4.49
CA ILE A 59 -8.00 -0.21 5.02
C ILE A 59 -8.57 -0.61 6.40
N GLY A 60 -8.84 0.39 7.27
CA GLY A 60 -9.42 0.14 8.59
C GLY A 60 -10.90 -0.23 8.59
N GLU A 61 -11.59 -0.14 7.44
CA GLU A 61 -13.02 -0.40 7.30
C GLU A 61 -13.31 -1.67 6.47
N ILE A 62 -12.29 -2.48 6.19
CA ILE A 62 -12.46 -3.76 5.50
C ILE A 62 -13.36 -4.66 6.36
N PRO A 63 -14.54 -5.07 5.86
CA PRO A 63 -15.43 -5.93 6.63
C PRO A 63 -14.89 -7.35 6.74
N GLU A 64 -15.63 -8.18 7.45
CA GLU A 64 -15.38 -9.61 7.43
C GLU A 64 -15.63 -10.18 6.04
N LEU A 65 -14.58 -10.62 5.37
CA LEU A 65 -14.61 -11.20 4.03
C LEU A 65 -14.87 -12.71 4.09
N ALA A 66 -15.20 -13.30 2.94
CA ALA A 66 -15.33 -14.74 2.79
C ALA A 66 -13.95 -15.43 2.87
N PHE A 67 -13.95 -16.67 3.33
CA PHE A 67 -12.77 -17.54 3.41
C PHE A 67 -11.62 -16.91 4.21
N ASP A 68 -10.41 -16.98 3.62
CA ASP A 68 -9.15 -16.43 4.13
C ASP A 68 -8.80 -15.04 3.54
N HIS A 69 -9.78 -14.34 2.94
CA HIS A 69 -9.51 -13.07 2.25
C HIS A 69 -9.08 -11.94 3.20
N ASN A 70 -9.49 -11.97 4.46
CA ASN A 70 -8.98 -11.02 5.46
C ASN A 70 -7.48 -11.27 5.72
N GLU A 71 -7.05 -12.53 5.85
CA GLU A 71 -5.64 -12.89 6.03
C GLU A 71 -4.79 -12.48 4.82
N ILE A 72 -5.33 -12.64 3.60
CA ILE A 72 -4.68 -12.18 2.37
C ILE A 72 -4.50 -10.66 2.39
N SER A 73 -5.52 -9.92 2.80
CA SER A 73 -5.50 -8.45 2.88
C SER A 73 -4.49 -7.98 3.93
N GLU A 74 -4.47 -8.60 5.10
CA GLU A 74 -3.50 -8.33 6.16
C GLU A 74 -2.07 -8.65 5.70
N GLY A 75 -1.86 -9.80 5.06
CA GLY A 75 -0.57 -10.18 4.50
C GLY A 75 -0.06 -9.20 3.44
N ALA A 76 -0.95 -8.68 2.58
CA ALA A 76 -0.61 -7.66 1.62
C ALA A 76 -0.19 -6.34 2.30
N LEU A 77 -0.93 -5.92 3.34
CA LEU A 77 -0.60 -4.72 4.10
C LEU A 77 0.73 -4.85 4.86
N MET A 78 1.01 -6.01 5.45
CA MET A 78 2.30 -6.28 6.08
C MET A 78 3.44 -6.20 5.06
N ALA A 79 3.28 -6.83 3.90
CA ALA A 79 4.27 -6.77 2.83
C ALA A 79 4.49 -5.33 2.32
N LEU A 80 3.43 -4.51 2.24
CA LEU A 80 3.55 -3.10 1.88
C LEU A 80 4.36 -2.33 2.93
N ARG A 81 4.06 -2.52 4.22
CA ARG A 81 4.77 -1.86 5.33
C ARG A 81 6.25 -2.22 5.39
N GLU A 82 6.60 -3.44 5.07
CA GLU A 82 8.00 -3.86 4.97
C GLU A 82 8.68 -3.21 3.76
N LYS A 83 8.03 -3.31 2.60
CA LYS A 83 8.61 -2.79 1.35
C LYS A 83 8.80 -1.29 1.36
N VAL A 84 7.87 -0.52 1.89
CA VAL A 84 7.98 0.96 1.93
C VAL A 84 9.18 1.45 2.75
N GLN A 85 9.68 0.62 3.67
CA GLN A 85 10.85 0.94 4.50
C GLN A 85 12.18 0.65 3.81
N ILE A 86 12.17 -0.14 2.75
CA ILE A 86 13.40 -0.56 2.04
C ILE A 86 13.37 -0.21 0.54
N GLN A 87 12.20 0.15 0.02
CA GLN A 87 12.00 0.51 -1.39
C GLN A 87 11.18 1.79 -1.49
N PRO A 88 11.44 2.66 -2.46
CA PRO A 88 10.73 3.93 -2.62
C PRO A 88 9.35 3.78 -3.29
N ILE A 89 8.67 2.66 -3.10
CA ILE A 89 7.38 2.37 -3.73
C ILE A 89 6.27 3.36 -3.35
N ALA A 90 6.38 4.01 -2.19
CA ALA A 90 5.43 5.03 -1.76
C ALA A 90 5.39 6.25 -2.70
N PHE A 91 6.48 6.54 -3.41
CA PHE A 91 6.54 7.71 -4.31
C PHE A 91 5.62 7.57 -5.52
N GLU A 92 5.23 6.35 -5.89
CA GLU A 92 4.24 6.12 -6.97
C GLU A 92 2.82 6.61 -6.57
N LEU A 93 2.57 6.83 -5.29
CA LEU A 93 1.31 7.35 -4.75
C LEU A 93 1.34 8.87 -4.52
N LEU A 94 2.45 9.54 -4.79
CA LEU A 94 2.59 10.98 -4.65
C LEU A 94 2.52 11.67 -6.01
N PRO A 95 2.05 12.92 -6.05
CA PRO A 95 2.20 13.74 -7.24
C PRO A 95 3.68 13.96 -7.54
N GLU A 96 4.00 14.33 -8.78
CA GLU A 96 5.38 14.58 -9.22
C GLU A 96 6.13 15.54 -8.30
N LYS A 97 5.45 16.58 -7.83
CA LYS A 97 5.95 17.54 -6.83
C LYS A 97 5.11 17.41 -5.55
N PHE A 98 5.77 17.21 -4.45
CA PHE A 98 5.13 17.02 -3.13
C PHE A 98 5.88 17.78 -2.05
N THR A 99 5.21 18.02 -0.93
CA THR A 99 5.83 18.60 0.26
C THR A 99 6.37 17.48 1.20
N MET A 100 7.22 17.86 2.14
CA MET A 100 7.66 16.93 3.18
C MET A 100 6.50 16.43 4.04
N SER A 101 5.47 17.25 4.21
CA SER A 101 4.27 16.88 4.97
C SER A 101 3.43 15.85 4.21
N ASP A 102 3.27 15.98 2.89
CA ASP A 102 2.55 15.00 2.08
C ASP A 102 3.26 13.64 2.13
N LEU A 103 4.58 13.65 1.99
CA LEU A 103 5.40 12.43 2.09
C LEU A 103 5.28 11.79 3.47
N GLN A 104 5.35 12.58 4.54
CA GLN A 104 5.22 12.07 5.92
C GLN A 104 3.83 11.47 6.15
N ALA A 105 2.77 12.18 5.76
CA ALA A 105 1.39 11.71 5.90
C ALA A 105 1.15 10.38 5.17
N LEU A 106 1.73 10.22 3.97
CA LEU A 106 1.67 8.97 3.24
C LEU A 106 2.34 7.81 4.01
N TYR A 107 3.55 8.04 4.54
CA TYR A 107 4.25 7.03 5.34
C TYR A 107 3.50 6.69 6.63
N GLU A 108 2.96 7.68 7.34
CA GLU A 108 2.14 7.49 8.54
C GLU A 108 0.88 6.67 8.22
N THR A 109 0.23 6.95 7.10
CA THR A 109 -0.93 6.19 6.63
C THR A 109 -0.59 4.72 6.35
N ILE A 110 0.50 4.44 5.64
CA ILE A 110 0.93 3.07 5.31
C ILE A 110 1.37 2.32 6.57
N LEU A 111 2.18 2.97 7.41
CA LEU A 111 2.74 2.37 8.61
C LEU A 111 1.72 2.30 9.77
N GLN A 112 0.60 3.03 9.67
CA GLN A 112 -0.43 3.19 10.71
C GLN A 112 0.16 3.60 12.07
N ARG A 113 1.07 4.55 12.05
CA ARG A 113 1.65 5.16 13.23
C ARG A 113 2.17 6.56 12.93
N ASP A 114 2.18 7.41 13.95
CA ASP A 114 2.79 8.73 13.85
C ASP A 114 4.32 8.63 13.75
N LEU A 115 4.90 9.53 12.98
CA LEU A 115 6.34 9.65 12.79
C LEU A 115 6.84 10.99 13.33
N ASP A 116 7.96 10.97 14.05
CA ASP A 116 8.60 12.22 14.48
C ASP A 116 9.05 13.04 13.27
N LYS A 117 8.49 14.23 13.13
CA LYS A 117 8.69 15.13 11.97
C LYS A 117 10.16 15.44 11.72
N ARG A 118 10.93 15.66 12.79
CA ARG A 118 12.36 16.03 12.68
C ARG A 118 13.19 14.85 12.20
N ASN A 119 12.96 13.68 12.78
CA ASN A 119 13.66 12.44 12.39
C ASN A 119 13.30 12.03 10.97
N PHE A 120 11.99 12.03 10.63
CA PHE A 120 11.52 11.71 9.30
C PHE A 120 12.19 12.60 8.24
N ARG A 121 12.09 13.93 8.42
CA ARG A 121 12.72 14.88 7.52
C ARG A 121 14.23 14.66 7.38
N ARG A 122 14.94 14.45 8.49
CA ARG A 122 16.38 14.20 8.48
C ARG A 122 16.72 12.94 7.69
N LYS A 123 15.98 11.84 7.89
CA LYS A 123 16.18 10.58 7.18
C LYS A 123 15.92 10.73 5.68
N MET A 124 14.81 11.36 5.30
CA MET A 124 14.47 11.57 3.90
C MET A 124 15.52 12.42 3.16
N LEU A 125 16.00 13.48 3.78
CA LEU A 125 17.04 14.33 3.17
C LEU A 125 18.40 13.61 3.08
N ASN A 126 18.77 12.84 4.09
CA ASN A 126 20.04 12.12 4.10
C ASN A 126 20.04 10.89 3.18
N SER A 127 18.87 10.33 2.87
CA SER A 127 18.78 9.19 1.94
C SER A 127 19.09 9.56 0.49
N GLY A 128 18.96 10.85 0.13
CA GLY A 128 19.12 11.33 -1.24
C GLY A 128 17.99 10.95 -2.19
N VAL A 129 16.99 10.16 -1.75
CA VAL A 129 15.86 9.73 -2.60
C VAL A 129 14.95 10.86 -3.02
N ILE A 130 15.05 12.02 -2.37
CA ILE A 130 14.32 13.23 -2.73
C ILE A 130 15.25 14.38 -3.00
N ALA A 131 14.91 15.20 -3.99
CA ALA A 131 15.60 16.45 -4.32
C ALA A 131 14.70 17.64 -4.00
N ALA A 132 15.27 18.66 -3.36
CA ALA A 132 14.53 19.88 -3.03
C ALA A 132 14.42 20.76 -4.27
N LEU A 133 13.23 21.28 -4.55
CA LEU A 133 13.02 22.27 -5.58
C LEU A 133 13.18 23.71 -5.02
N PRO A 134 13.54 24.69 -5.85
CA PRO A 134 13.50 26.09 -5.45
C PRO A 134 12.08 26.59 -5.19
N GLU A 135 11.10 25.90 -5.76
CA GLU A 135 9.66 26.24 -5.66
C GLU A 135 9.12 25.97 -4.26
N LYS A 136 8.15 26.80 -3.87
CA LYS A 136 7.37 26.68 -2.63
C LYS A 136 5.88 26.74 -2.94
N GLN A 137 5.07 26.28 -2.02
CA GLN A 137 3.62 26.43 -2.10
C GLN A 137 3.21 27.89 -2.24
N HIS A 138 2.16 28.14 -3.02
CA HIS A 138 1.53 29.44 -3.16
C HIS A 138 0.10 29.41 -2.63
N GLY A 139 -0.41 30.56 -2.21
CA GLY A 139 -1.82 30.68 -1.79
C GLY A 139 -2.17 30.01 -0.46
N VAL A 140 -1.18 29.69 0.37
CA VAL A 140 -1.40 29.09 1.69
C VAL A 140 -1.33 30.15 2.79
N SER A 141 -2.21 30.03 3.81
CA SER A 141 -2.26 30.95 4.95
C SER A 141 -1.05 30.83 5.90
N ASN A 142 -0.38 29.70 5.89
CA ASN A 142 0.79 29.42 6.71
C ASN A 142 2.09 29.61 5.93
N LYS A 143 3.25 29.46 6.63
CA LYS A 143 4.56 29.52 5.98
C LYS A 143 4.64 28.54 4.80
N PRO A 144 4.87 29.01 3.56
CA PRO A 144 4.91 28.17 2.37
C PRO A 144 5.91 27.02 2.49
N ALA A 145 5.46 25.80 2.30
CA ALA A 145 6.32 24.63 2.31
C ALA A 145 7.09 24.54 0.99
N ARG A 146 8.32 24.00 1.07
CA ARG A 146 9.15 23.71 -0.10
C ARG A 146 8.65 22.44 -0.78
N TYR A 147 8.69 22.41 -2.10
CA TYR A 147 8.45 21.23 -2.89
C TYR A 147 9.70 20.36 -3.04
N TYR A 148 9.46 19.08 -3.20
CA TYR A 148 10.44 18.02 -3.45
C TYR A 148 9.99 17.18 -4.63
N VAL A 149 10.93 16.50 -5.26
CA VAL A 149 10.69 15.49 -6.29
C VAL A 149 11.43 14.20 -5.91
N PHE A 150 10.94 13.08 -6.40
CA PHE A 150 11.64 11.81 -6.27
C PHE A 150 12.84 11.75 -7.21
N ASN A 151 13.99 11.37 -6.68
CA ASN A 151 15.23 11.25 -7.43
C ASN A 151 15.39 9.82 -8.01
N ARG A 152 14.74 9.56 -9.14
CA ARG A 152 14.76 8.25 -9.82
C ARG A 152 16.18 7.81 -10.20
N ASN A 153 17.02 8.72 -10.64
CA ASN A 153 18.38 8.39 -11.08
C ASN A 153 19.22 7.77 -9.96
N LEU A 154 19.10 8.27 -8.75
CA LEU A 154 19.80 7.70 -7.60
C LEU A 154 19.34 6.29 -7.28
N PHE A 155 18.04 6.02 -7.48
CA PHE A 155 17.47 4.72 -7.24
C PHE A 155 17.88 3.68 -8.30
N GLU A 156 17.90 4.07 -9.57
CA GLU A 156 18.25 3.19 -10.70
C GLU A 156 19.74 2.90 -10.79
N THR A 157 20.60 3.85 -10.40
CA THR A 157 22.07 3.74 -10.51
C THR A 157 22.75 3.36 -9.19
N GLY A 158 22.04 3.44 -8.07
CA GLY A 158 22.59 3.09 -6.76
C GLY A 158 22.80 1.59 -6.59
N PRO A 159 23.73 1.15 -5.72
CA PRO A 159 23.93 -0.25 -5.47
C PRO A 159 22.65 -0.86 -4.88
N MET A 160 21.96 -1.65 -5.69
CA MET A 160 20.81 -2.49 -5.33
C MET A 160 19.47 -1.84 -5.04
N GLY A 161 19.16 -0.62 -5.43
CA GLY A 161 17.77 -0.11 -5.32
C GLY A 161 17.15 -0.12 -3.90
N PHE A 162 17.97 -0.34 -2.87
CA PHE A 162 17.53 -0.39 -1.48
C PHE A 162 17.90 0.91 -0.77
N VAL A 163 16.87 1.61 -0.32
CA VAL A 163 17.03 2.74 0.57
C VAL A 163 16.63 2.29 1.97
N ASN A 164 17.54 2.31 2.91
CA ASN A 164 17.18 1.99 4.30
C ASN A 164 16.41 3.16 4.92
N LEU A 165 15.09 3.10 4.75
CA LEU A 165 14.15 4.05 5.31
C LEU A 165 13.53 3.54 6.62
N LYS A 166 14.14 2.54 7.29
CA LYS A 166 13.61 2.03 8.57
C LYS A 166 13.32 3.21 9.52
N MET A 167 12.05 3.40 9.77
CA MET A 167 11.51 4.49 10.57
C MET A 167 11.38 4.04 12.03
#